data_240df9717588edbffde188dc2d9744c8
#
_entry.id   240df9717588edbffde188dc2d9744c8
#
_cell.length_a   1.000
_cell.length_b   1.000
_cell.length_c   1.000
_cell.angle_alpha   90.00
_cell.angle_beta   90.00
_cell.angle_gamma   90.00
#
_symmetry.space_group_name_H-M   'P 1'
#
loop_
_entity.id
_entity.type
_entity.pdbx_description
1 polymer ?
#
loop_
_entity_poly.entity_id
_entity_poly.type
_entity_poly.pdbx_seq_one_letter_code
_entity_poly.pdbx_strand_id
1 'polypeptide(L)'
;MITFYKQQTSLILKYEAVNKPSNWVIHELNEKNSVTITSVFTFNAADSITIIDIEVDEELYAIDFKIGELVDQYYKIDGRILSTSIDTYFHKDINLRPNMFLAEKRISVFQKINEILTEDCYIGGEYQNNIPLSEFENLIKNFPNYYELQRYTSARLSVILRNYFDNVSDGEAKFEKYMRTKISIQGSNLLNQFQDSELAKYKEIKDKLLTMLDEEDQYIEKQWQSEILQILQLLFPKYIRVFEEVPVYDPYNKTNRRLDFILVDSNGHIDIVEIKRPRGNNIITENVYRDNHIPMRELSGSVMQIEKYIYYLNKWGTKGEETLTKKYIAQLPSEMTLKIINPTGLIIMGRENDLTASQLSDLEIIKRKYRNIVDIITYDDLISRTNLMIQKFTL
;
A
#
# COMPACT_ATOMS: atom_id res chain seq x y z
N MET A 1 13.05 32.70 -22.21
CA MET A 1 12.04 31.67 -22.57
C MET A 1 12.74 30.58 -23.36
N ILE A 2 12.31 29.30 -23.28
CA ILE A 2 12.81 28.25 -24.18
C ILE A 2 11.70 27.72 -25.04
N THR A 3 12.00 27.47 -26.32
CA THR A 3 11.10 26.86 -27.29
C THR A 3 11.86 25.80 -28.08
N PHE A 4 11.13 24.83 -28.62
CA PHE A 4 11.72 23.75 -29.42
C PHE A 4 11.17 23.78 -30.83
N TYR A 5 12.04 23.52 -31.79
CA TYR A 5 11.62 23.36 -33.19
C TYR A 5 12.50 22.32 -33.91
N LYS A 6 11.98 21.83 -35.02
CA LYS A 6 12.62 20.82 -35.86
C LYS A 6 13.11 21.46 -37.14
N GLN A 7 14.35 21.26 -37.48
CA GLN A 7 14.95 21.75 -38.71
C GLN A 7 15.70 20.63 -39.42
N GLN A 8 15.17 20.16 -40.54
CA GLN A 8 15.68 18.95 -41.24
C GLN A 8 15.70 17.74 -40.28
N THR A 9 16.89 17.20 -40.01
CA THR A 9 17.12 16.09 -39.07
C THR A 9 17.44 16.55 -37.66
N SER A 10 17.62 17.86 -37.45
CA SER A 10 18.03 18.40 -36.14
C SER A 10 16.85 18.85 -35.30
N LEU A 11 16.93 18.57 -34.00
CA LEU A 11 16.06 19.12 -32.98
C LEU A 11 16.78 20.27 -32.30
N ILE A 12 16.15 21.45 -32.29
CA ILE A 12 16.77 22.69 -31.85
C ILE A 12 16.00 23.27 -30.66
N LEU A 13 16.75 23.72 -29.64
CA LEU A 13 16.27 24.53 -28.54
C LEU A 13 16.65 25.97 -28.79
N LYS A 14 15.66 26.85 -28.86
CA LYS A 14 15.85 28.29 -28.91
C LYS A 14 15.72 28.86 -27.51
N TYR A 15 16.76 29.53 -27.04
CA TYR A 15 16.74 30.28 -25.79
C TYR A 15 16.58 31.77 -26.09
N GLU A 16 15.55 32.38 -25.54
CA GLU A 16 15.30 33.81 -25.62
C GLU A 16 15.32 34.41 -24.21
N ALA A 17 16.20 35.37 -23.98
CA ALA A 17 16.23 36.11 -22.74
C ALA A 17 15.07 37.10 -22.67
N VAL A 18 14.44 37.21 -21.52
CA VAL A 18 13.39 38.16 -21.24
C VAL A 18 14.01 39.29 -20.44
N ASN A 19 13.98 40.51 -20.98
CA ASN A 19 14.45 41.75 -20.34
C ASN A 19 15.99 41.96 -20.22
N LYS A 20 16.84 41.08 -20.72
CA LYS A 20 18.30 41.23 -20.75
C LYS A 20 18.87 40.55 -22.00
N PRO A 21 19.95 41.05 -22.61
CA PRO A 21 20.64 40.33 -23.65
C PRO A 21 21.15 38.95 -23.19
N SER A 22 21.23 38.00 -24.12
CA SER A 22 21.72 36.64 -23.90
C SER A 22 23.26 36.54 -23.92
N ASN A 23 23.99 37.63 -24.00
CA ASN A 23 25.44 37.69 -24.12
C ASN A 23 26.17 36.93 -23.00
N TRP A 24 25.57 36.82 -21.82
CA TRP A 24 26.13 36.02 -20.73
C TRP A 24 26.33 34.54 -21.11
N VAL A 25 25.51 34.01 -22.01
CA VAL A 25 25.63 32.62 -22.51
C VAL A 25 26.90 32.47 -23.32
N ILE A 26 27.18 33.44 -24.20
CA ILE A 26 28.40 33.44 -25.03
C ILE A 26 29.63 33.59 -24.14
N HIS A 27 29.58 34.49 -23.16
CA HIS A 27 30.65 34.68 -22.17
C HIS A 27 30.97 33.37 -21.42
N GLU A 28 29.95 32.66 -20.92
CA GLU A 28 30.14 31.36 -20.24
C GLU A 28 30.69 30.29 -21.17
N LEU A 29 30.21 30.23 -22.44
CA LEU A 29 30.73 29.28 -23.43
C LEU A 29 32.20 29.56 -23.74
N ASN A 30 32.59 30.83 -23.87
CA ASN A 30 33.98 31.20 -24.15
C ASN A 30 34.92 30.96 -22.96
N GLU A 31 34.45 31.24 -21.74
CA GLU A 31 35.31 31.07 -20.56
C GLU A 31 35.35 29.65 -20.02
N LYS A 32 34.19 28.95 -19.97
CA LYS A 32 34.05 27.64 -19.30
C LYS A 32 33.87 26.50 -20.29
N ASN A 33 33.82 26.79 -21.63
CA ASN A 33 33.47 25.84 -22.68
C ASN A 33 32.13 25.09 -22.44
N SER A 34 31.29 25.58 -21.53
CA SER A 34 30.00 25.02 -21.28
C SER A 34 29.06 26.03 -20.62
N VAL A 35 27.75 25.92 -20.88
CA VAL A 35 26.72 26.74 -20.25
C VAL A 35 25.53 25.87 -19.89
N THR A 36 24.91 26.11 -18.72
CA THR A 36 23.69 25.40 -18.33
C THR A 36 22.51 26.36 -18.35
N ILE A 37 21.51 26.07 -19.22
CA ILE A 37 20.30 26.84 -19.38
C ILE A 37 19.18 26.20 -18.55
N THR A 38 18.45 27.03 -17.79
CA THR A 38 17.33 26.63 -16.92
C THR A 38 17.62 25.51 -15.92
N SER A 39 18.89 25.27 -15.59
CA SER A 39 19.38 24.20 -14.70
C SER A 39 19.12 22.79 -15.23
N VAL A 40 18.82 22.62 -16.50
CA VAL A 40 18.50 21.31 -17.14
C VAL A 40 19.36 21.06 -18.35
N PHE A 41 19.54 22.04 -19.23
CA PHE A 41 20.24 21.85 -20.50
C PHE A 41 21.67 22.37 -20.42
N THR A 42 22.63 21.48 -20.58
CA THR A 42 24.06 21.80 -20.58
C THR A 42 24.60 21.72 -22.00
N PHE A 43 25.10 22.82 -22.51
CA PHE A 43 25.61 22.98 -23.87
C PHE A 43 27.10 23.32 -23.86
N ASN A 44 27.81 22.83 -24.89
CA ASN A 44 29.15 23.22 -25.26
C ASN A 44 29.09 24.20 -26.46
N ALA A 45 30.19 24.84 -26.75
CA ALA A 45 30.28 25.76 -27.89
C ALA A 45 29.89 25.09 -29.24
N ALA A 46 30.22 23.77 -29.40
CA ALA A 46 29.88 23.00 -30.60
C ALA A 46 28.37 22.72 -30.77
N ASP A 47 27.59 22.85 -29.71
CA ASP A 47 26.12 22.66 -29.76
C ASP A 47 25.39 23.93 -30.26
N SER A 48 26.06 25.10 -30.24
CA SER A 48 25.47 26.36 -30.73
C SER A 48 25.38 26.37 -32.23
N ILE A 49 24.19 26.70 -32.75
CA ILE A 49 23.96 26.93 -34.20
C ILE A 49 24.13 28.41 -34.51
N THR A 50 23.92 29.27 -33.55
CA THR A 50 24.14 30.71 -33.66
C THR A 50 25.62 30.96 -33.78
N ILE A 51 26.07 31.66 -34.85
CA ILE A 51 27.49 31.97 -35.07
C ILE A 51 27.99 32.82 -33.90
N ILE A 52 28.94 32.28 -33.15
CA ILE A 52 29.50 32.90 -31.94
C ILE A 52 30.54 34.00 -32.25
N ASP A 53 30.88 34.18 -33.52
CA ASP A 53 31.81 35.22 -34.04
C ASP A 53 31.21 36.64 -34.07
N ILE A 54 30.27 36.93 -33.19
CA ILE A 54 29.71 38.25 -33.03
C ILE A 54 30.69 39.09 -32.18
N GLU A 55 31.22 40.14 -32.73
CA GLU A 55 31.96 41.16 -31.96
C GLU A 55 31.11 41.56 -30.78
N VAL A 56 31.71 41.69 -29.60
CA VAL A 56 31.11 41.76 -28.25
C VAL A 56 30.12 42.92 -28.06
N ASP A 57 29.90 43.78 -29.06
CA ASP A 57 29.08 44.99 -29.02
C ASP A 57 27.65 44.80 -29.53
N GLU A 58 27.26 43.66 -30.11
CA GLU A 58 25.88 43.42 -30.51
C GLU A 58 25.07 42.71 -29.40
N GLU A 59 23.90 43.30 -29.05
CA GLU A 59 22.96 42.71 -28.09
C GLU A 59 22.25 41.48 -28.71
N LEU A 60 22.61 40.29 -28.23
CA LEU A 60 21.99 39.05 -28.68
C LEU A 60 20.82 38.70 -27.75
N TYR A 61 19.61 38.57 -28.31
CA TYR A 61 18.40 38.26 -27.53
C TYR A 61 17.99 36.78 -27.64
N ALA A 62 18.48 36.05 -28.64
CA ALA A 62 18.14 34.65 -28.85
C ALA A 62 19.36 33.83 -29.27
N ILE A 63 19.48 32.62 -28.78
CA ILE A 63 20.52 31.66 -29.12
C ILE A 63 19.87 30.31 -29.39
N ASP A 64 20.28 29.70 -30.49
CA ASP A 64 19.81 28.38 -30.91
C ASP A 64 20.87 27.32 -30.65
N PHE A 65 20.43 26.21 -30.00
CA PHE A 65 21.28 25.07 -29.70
C PHE A 65 20.72 23.79 -30.35
N LYS A 66 21.57 23.01 -30.98
CA LYS A 66 21.22 21.65 -31.41
C LYS A 66 21.16 20.76 -30.16
N ILE A 67 19.99 20.22 -29.84
CA ILE A 67 19.81 19.35 -28.69
C ILE A 67 19.69 17.88 -29.06
N GLY A 68 19.41 17.57 -30.31
CA GLY A 68 19.26 16.20 -30.75
C GLY A 68 19.24 16.06 -32.24
N GLU A 69 19.31 14.81 -32.71
CA GLU A 69 19.30 14.42 -34.08
C GLU A 69 18.33 13.28 -34.36
N LEU A 70 17.68 13.31 -35.52
CA LEU A 70 16.73 12.28 -35.92
C LEU A 70 17.47 10.98 -36.25
N VAL A 71 17.26 9.94 -35.48
CA VAL A 71 17.74 8.57 -35.71
C VAL A 71 16.49 7.70 -35.89
N ASP A 72 16.35 7.11 -37.05
CA ASP A 72 15.15 6.37 -37.46
C ASP A 72 13.86 7.21 -37.31
N GLN A 73 13.03 6.92 -36.33
CA GLN A 73 11.79 7.63 -36.07
C GLN A 73 11.85 8.50 -34.80
N TYR A 74 13.03 8.65 -34.18
CA TYR A 74 13.18 9.34 -32.90
C TYR A 74 14.22 10.43 -32.94
N TYR A 75 13.95 11.54 -32.29
CA TYR A 75 14.99 12.53 -31.99
C TYR A 75 15.75 12.05 -30.75
N LYS A 76 17.00 11.68 -30.95
CA LYS A 76 17.96 11.32 -29.91
C LYS A 76 18.49 12.59 -29.25
N ILE A 77 18.32 12.74 -27.95
CA ILE A 77 18.95 13.78 -27.12
C ILE A 77 20.03 13.09 -26.30
N ASP A 78 21.29 13.50 -26.48
CA ASP A 78 22.42 13.00 -25.73
C ASP A 78 22.27 13.27 -24.23
N GLY A 79 22.55 12.27 -23.39
CA GLY A 79 22.47 12.38 -21.94
C GLY A 79 23.30 13.53 -21.37
N ARG A 80 24.44 13.87 -21.98
CA ARG A 80 25.26 15.03 -21.62
C ARG A 80 24.45 16.32 -21.60
N ILE A 81 23.56 16.52 -22.58
CA ILE A 81 22.75 17.74 -22.68
C ILE A 81 21.75 17.83 -21.53
N LEU A 82 21.19 16.71 -21.08
CA LEU A 82 20.23 16.65 -19.97
C LEU A 82 20.90 16.42 -18.61
N SER A 83 22.24 16.32 -18.58
CA SER A 83 23.03 15.96 -17.39
C SER A 83 22.59 14.61 -16.80
N THR A 84 22.40 13.62 -17.68
CA THR A 84 22.04 12.23 -17.37
C THR A 84 23.10 11.26 -17.89
N SER A 85 23.11 10.02 -17.39
CA SER A 85 23.96 8.94 -17.89
C SER A 85 23.34 8.14 -19.03
N ILE A 86 22.06 8.38 -19.31
CA ILE A 86 21.28 7.71 -20.37
C ILE A 86 20.86 8.70 -21.43
N ASP A 87 20.69 8.21 -22.66
CA ASP A 87 20.15 9.00 -23.77
C ASP A 87 18.60 9.01 -23.75
N THR A 88 18.01 10.09 -24.25
CA THR A 88 16.56 10.24 -24.32
C THR A 88 16.09 10.33 -25.77
N TYR A 89 15.08 9.56 -26.11
CA TYR A 89 14.55 9.46 -27.46
C TYR A 89 13.07 9.89 -27.49
N PHE A 90 12.75 10.92 -28.24
CA PHE A 90 11.36 11.36 -28.47
C PHE A 90 10.92 10.98 -29.88
N HIS A 91 9.78 10.30 -30.01
CA HIS A 91 9.22 10.02 -31.31
C HIS A 91 9.01 11.31 -32.12
N LYS A 92 9.30 11.27 -33.43
CA LYS A 92 9.32 12.44 -34.32
C LYS A 92 8.02 13.25 -34.34
N ASP A 93 6.87 12.63 -34.06
CA ASP A 93 5.56 13.28 -34.07
C ASP A 93 5.24 14.04 -32.76
N ILE A 94 6.09 13.91 -31.74
CA ILE A 94 5.89 14.61 -30.48
C ILE A 94 6.29 16.08 -30.63
N ASN A 95 5.42 16.98 -30.20
CA ASN A 95 5.74 18.40 -30.05
C ASN A 95 6.30 18.65 -28.66
N LEU A 96 7.59 18.94 -28.59
CA LEU A 96 8.28 19.18 -27.33
C LEU A 96 7.86 20.50 -26.68
N ARG A 97 7.72 20.47 -25.36
CA ARG A 97 7.35 21.62 -24.54
C ARG A 97 8.30 21.71 -23.34
N PRO A 98 8.57 22.92 -22.81
CA PRO A 98 9.49 23.11 -21.69
C PRO A 98 9.12 22.29 -20.44
N ASN A 99 7.84 22.10 -20.16
CA ASN A 99 7.35 21.33 -19.01
C ASN A 99 7.62 19.82 -19.12
N MET A 100 7.98 19.31 -20.29
CA MET A 100 8.43 17.93 -20.46
C MET A 100 9.83 17.69 -19.87
N PHE A 101 10.61 18.73 -19.71
CA PHE A 101 12.00 18.67 -19.22
C PHE A 101 12.17 19.26 -17.83
N LEU A 102 11.34 20.24 -17.47
CA LEU A 102 11.48 21.06 -16.28
C LEU A 102 10.16 21.14 -15.53
N ALA A 103 10.11 20.53 -14.37
CA ALA A 103 9.03 20.68 -13.40
C ALA A 103 9.19 21.96 -12.56
N GLU A 104 8.21 22.28 -11.71
CA GLU A 104 8.29 23.44 -10.82
C GLU A 104 9.53 23.37 -9.90
N LYS A 105 9.99 24.52 -9.43
CA LYS A 105 11.22 24.67 -8.62
C LYS A 105 12.49 24.19 -9.33
N ARG A 106 12.51 24.19 -10.65
CA ARG A 106 13.64 23.80 -11.50
C ARG A 106 14.08 22.34 -11.32
N ILE A 107 13.14 21.45 -11.00
CA ILE A 107 13.42 20.01 -10.94
C ILE A 107 13.50 19.48 -12.37
N SER A 108 14.66 18.90 -12.75
CA SER A 108 14.82 18.23 -14.03
C SER A 108 14.07 16.90 -14.04
N VAL A 109 13.15 16.74 -15.00
CA VAL A 109 12.35 15.51 -15.15
C VAL A 109 13.26 14.34 -15.48
N PHE A 110 14.18 14.50 -16.44
CA PHE A 110 15.05 13.41 -16.90
C PHE A 110 16.14 13.03 -15.91
N GLN A 111 16.68 13.96 -15.14
CA GLN A 111 17.57 13.61 -14.03
C GLN A 111 16.86 12.73 -13.00
N LYS A 112 15.57 13.01 -12.70
CA LYS A 112 14.79 12.16 -11.79
C LYS A 112 14.45 10.80 -12.40
N ILE A 113 14.20 10.72 -13.70
CA ILE A 113 14.05 9.44 -14.40
C ILE A 113 15.37 8.65 -14.36
N ASN A 114 16.52 9.30 -14.59
CA ASN A 114 17.83 8.67 -14.57
C ASN A 114 18.26 8.14 -13.18
N GLU A 115 17.72 8.67 -12.09
CA GLU A 115 17.94 8.11 -10.73
C GLU A 115 17.31 6.70 -10.58
N ILE A 116 16.34 6.35 -11.42
CA ILE A 116 15.55 5.11 -11.35
C ILE A 116 15.83 4.20 -12.56
N LEU A 117 15.97 4.78 -13.76
CA LEU A 117 16.17 4.07 -15.01
C LEU A 117 17.66 4.06 -15.40
N THR A 118 18.19 2.88 -15.74
CA THR A 118 19.61 2.69 -16.11
C THR A 118 19.82 2.44 -17.60
N GLU A 119 18.74 2.38 -18.39
CA GLU A 119 18.75 2.18 -19.83
C GLU A 119 18.17 3.40 -20.56
N ASP A 120 18.42 3.50 -21.86
CA ASP A 120 17.96 4.61 -22.68
C ASP A 120 16.44 4.77 -22.66
N CYS A 121 15.97 6.01 -22.54
CA CYS A 121 14.56 6.32 -22.34
C CYS A 121 13.88 6.67 -23.68
N TYR A 122 12.95 5.85 -24.13
CA TYR A 122 12.14 6.09 -25.32
C TYR A 122 10.73 6.59 -24.96
N ILE A 123 10.27 7.65 -25.62
CA ILE A 123 8.98 8.27 -25.37
C ILE A 123 8.14 8.33 -26.65
N GLY A 124 6.97 7.70 -26.60
CA GLY A 124 6.06 7.55 -27.74
C GLY A 124 6.56 6.60 -28.82
N GLY A 125 5.80 6.45 -29.91
CA GLY A 125 6.12 5.52 -31.00
C GLY A 125 5.89 4.06 -30.66
N GLU A 126 6.57 3.15 -31.37
CA GLU A 126 6.38 1.69 -31.27
C GLU A 126 7.64 0.93 -30.83
N TYR A 127 8.63 1.60 -30.26
CA TYR A 127 9.83 0.93 -29.77
C TYR A 127 9.48 -0.03 -28.61
N GLN A 128 10.23 -1.14 -28.54
CA GLN A 128 9.98 -2.17 -27.54
C GLN A 128 10.21 -1.65 -26.16
N ASN A 129 9.93 -1.27 -25.27
CA ASN A 129 10.20 -0.64 -23.97
C ASN A 129 10.04 0.89 -24.00
N ASN A 130 9.14 1.42 -24.85
CA ASN A 130 8.84 2.84 -24.81
C ASN A 130 7.87 3.20 -23.70
N ILE A 131 7.93 4.45 -23.25
CA ILE A 131 6.88 5.06 -22.41
C ILE A 131 5.86 5.69 -23.38
N PRO A 132 4.59 5.23 -23.41
CA PRO A 132 3.57 5.86 -24.23
C PRO A 132 3.45 7.35 -23.92
N LEU A 133 3.20 8.20 -24.92
CA LEU A 133 3.11 9.66 -24.70
C LEU A 133 2.08 10.02 -23.63
N SER A 134 0.94 9.34 -23.60
CA SER A 134 -0.12 9.57 -22.60
C SER A 134 0.37 9.30 -21.17
N GLU A 135 1.18 8.24 -20.99
CA GLU A 135 1.75 7.91 -19.69
C GLU A 135 2.86 8.87 -19.29
N PHE A 136 3.69 9.30 -20.24
CA PHE A 136 4.69 10.34 -20.00
C PHE A 136 4.05 11.68 -19.61
N GLU A 137 2.99 12.10 -20.30
CA GLU A 137 2.22 13.30 -19.92
C GLU A 137 1.57 13.17 -18.53
N ASN A 138 1.11 11.97 -18.20
CA ASN A 138 0.57 11.68 -16.87
C ASN A 138 1.67 11.74 -15.79
N LEU A 139 2.84 11.18 -16.08
CA LEU A 139 4.01 11.27 -15.19
C LEU A 139 4.37 12.73 -14.91
N ILE A 140 4.43 13.60 -15.96
CA ILE A 140 4.72 15.03 -15.78
C ILE A 140 3.69 15.71 -14.86
N LYS A 141 2.39 15.41 -15.03
CA LYS A 141 1.33 15.95 -14.16
C LYS A 141 1.50 15.55 -12.69
N ASN A 142 2.12 14.43 -12.43
CA ASN A 142 2.37 13.90 -11.08
C ASN A 142 3.61 14.52 -10.40
N PHE A 143 4.45 15.26 -11.13
CA PHE A 143 5.53 16.01 -10.49
C PHE A 143 4.98 17.04 -9.49
N PRO A 144 5.69 17.23 -8.36
CA PRO A 144 5.26 18.19 -7.33
C PRO A 144 5.14 19.61 -7.86
N ASN A 145 4.03 20.26 -7.58
CA ASN A 145 3.85 21.69 -7.88
C ASN A 145 3.93 22.54 -6.61
N TYR A 146 3.98 23.88 -6.78
CA TYR A 146 4.09 24.80 -5.64
C TYR A 146 2.93 24.67 -4.65
N TYR A 147 1.72 24.43 -5.13
CA TYR A 147 0.55 24.25 -4.27
C TYR A 147 0.67 22.99 -3.40
N GLU A 148 1.18 21.90 -3.94
CA GLU A 148 1.46 20.68 -3.19
C GLU A 148 2.50 20.90 -2.11
N LEU A 149 3.57 21.61 -2.43
CA LEU A 149 4.61 21.94 -1.46
C LEU A 149 4.03 22.76 -0.30
N GLN A 150 3.14 23.73 -0.57
CA GLN A 150 2.44 24.48 0.46
C GLN A 150 1.56 23.59 1.35
N ARG A 151 0.80 22.67 0.73
CA ARG A 151 -0.05 21.70 1.44
C ARG A 151 0.79 20.75 2.30
N TYR A 152 1.87 20.21 1.75
CA TYR A 152 2.81 19.36 2.50
C TYR A 152 3.41 20.11 3.69
N THR A 153 3.85 21.35 3.50
CA THR A 153 4.40 22.18 4.60
C THR A 153 3.35 22.41 5.69
N SER A 154 2.11 22.72 5.31
CA SER A 154 1.01 22.89 6.27
C SER A 154 0.69 21.59 7.03
N ALA A 155 0.76 20.42 6.35
CA ALA A 155 0.61 19.12 6.99
C ALA A 155 1.70 18.89 8.04
N ARG A 156 2.97 19.10 7.68
CA ARG A 156 4.11 18.94 8.60
C ARG A 156 4.03 19.88 9.80
N LEU A 157 3.66 21.14 9.59
CA LEU A 157 3.46 22.11 10.66
C LEU A 157 2.32 21.72 11.61
N SER A 158 1.19 21.23 11.06
CA SER A 158 0.06 20.84 11.91
C SER A 158 0.40 19.66 12.82
N VAL A 159 1.21 18.70 12.38
CA VAL A 159 1.69 17.58 13.21
C VAL A 159 2.51 18.10 14.40
N ILE A 160 3.45 18.99 14.14
CA ILE A 160 4.32 19.54 15.18
C ILE A 160 3.50 20.41 16.17
N LEU A 161 2.66 21.29 15.64
CA LEU A 161 1.90 22.24 16.46
C LEU A 161 0.84 21.57 17.34
N ARG A 162 0.28 20.43 16.94
CA ARG A 162 -0.65 19.64 17.78
C ARG A 162 -0.05 19.21 19.13
N ASN A 163 1.27 19.10 19.21
CA ASN A 163 1.94 18.75 20.47
C ASN A 163 1.95 19.92 21.49
N TYR A 164 1.63 21.14 21.04
CA TYR A 164 1.73 22.36 21.85
C TYR A 164 0.45 23.18 21.92
N PHE A 165 -0.51 22.94 21.01
CA PHE A 165 -1.74 23.73 20.87
C PHE A 165 -2.95 22.84 20.66
N ASP A 166 -4.06 23.11 21.40
CA ASP A 166 -5.29 22.32 21.32
C ASP A 166 -6.09 22.55 20.02
N ASN A 167 -6.01 23.75 19.44
CA ASN A 167 -6.76 24.13 18.25
C ASN A 167 -5.84 24.29 17.05
N VAL A 168 -5.46 23.19 16.43
CA VAL A 168 -4.67 23.17 15.20
C VAL A 168 -5.51 22.63 14.04
N SER A 169 -5.60 23.40 12.94
CA SER A 169 -6.30 22.92 11.74
C SER A 169 -5.60 21.70 11.15
N ASP A 170 -6.39 20.72 10.70
CA ASP A 170 -5.87 19.48 10.13
C ASP A 170 -5.28 19.69 8.72
N GLY A 171 -3.98 19.97 8.67
CA GLY A 171 -3.21 20.10 7.43
C GLY A 171 -2.99 18.77 6.73
N GLU A 172 -2.87 17.66 7.48
CA GLU A 172 -2.63 16.33 6.94
C GLU A 172 -3.86 15.84 6.15
N ALA A 173 -5.04 15.87 6.74
CA ALA A 173 -6.27 15.48 6.06
C ALA A 173 -6.53 16.30 4.79
N LYS A 174 -6.18 17.61 4.80
CA LYS A 174 -6.27 18.47 3.61
C LYS A 174 -5.27 18.09 2.53
N PHE A 175 -4.04 17.73 2.91
CA PHE A 175 -3.01 17.26 1.99
C PHE A 175 -3.38 15.91 1.39
N GLU A 176 -3.76 14.94 2.21
CA GLU A 176 -4.20 13.62 1.74
C GLU A 176 -5.40 13.70 0.79
N LYS A 177 -6.42 14.51 1.15
CA LYS A 177 -7.58 14.73 0.27
C LYS A 177 -7.14 15.26 -1.09
N TYR A 178 -6.22 16.23 -1.12
CA TYR A 178 -5.69 16.76 -2.37
C TYR A 178 -4.92 15.69 -3.17
N MET A 179 -4.03 14.94 -2.52
CA MET A 179 -3.26 13.88 -3.19
C MET A 179 -4.18 12.81 -3.81
N ARG A 180 -5.22 12.41 -3.12
CA ARG A 180 -6.23 11.47 -3.65
C ARG A 180 -6.95 12.01 -4.89
N THR A 181 -7.17 13.31 -4.99
CA THR A 181 -7.80 13.93 -6.18
C THR A 181 -6.84 14.08 -7.36
N LYS A 182 -5.55 14.22 -7.10
CA LYS A 182 -4.52 14.35 -8.14
C LYS A 182 -4.22 13.05 -8.85
N ILE A 183 -4.20 11.94 -8.10
CA ILE A 183 -4.01 10.60 -8.66
C ILE A 183 -5.30 10.22 -9.39
N SER A 184 -5.27 10.29 -10.72
CA SER A 184 -6.38 9.84 -11.55
C SER A 184 -6.58 8.34 -11.38
N ILE A 185 -7.73 7.94 -10.82
CA ILE A 185 -8.07 6.52 -10.57
C ILE A 185 -8.59 5.85 -11.88
N GLN A 186 -8.55 6.52 -13.00
CA GLN A 186 -9.01 5.96 -14.26
C GLN A 186 -8.04 4.87 -14.76
N GLY A 187 -8.47 3.63 -14.64
CA GLY A 187 -7.82 2.46 -15.25
C GLY A 187 -6.81 1.72 -14.40
N SER A 188 -6.55 2.12 -13.15
CA SER A 188 -5.65 1.38 -12.27
C SER A 188 -6.38 0.22 -11.57
N ASN A 189 -5.78 -0.95 -11.60
CA ASN A 189 -6.20 -2.09 -10.80
C ASN A 189 -6.11 -1.70 -9.30
N LEU A 190 -7.26 -1.72 -8.59
CA LEU A 190 -7.31 -1.40 -7.16
C LEU A 190 -6.32 -2.24 -6.34
N LEU A 191 -6.08 -3.49 -6.74
CA LEU A 191 -5.11 -4.35 -6.09
C LEU A 191 -3.70 -3.75 -6.15
N ASN A 192 -3.28 -3.22 -7.31
CA ASN A 192 -1.95 -2.62 -7.47
C ASN A 192 -1.81 -1.33 -6.65
N GLN A 193 -2.88 -0.54 -6.50
CA GLN A 193 -2.84 0.70 -5.70
C GLN A 193 -2.62 0.45 -4.22
N PHE A 194 -3.16 -0.66 -3.71
CA PHE A 194 -3.05 -1.02 -2.30
C PHE A 194 -2.00 -2.08 -2.02
N GLN A 195 -1.30 -2.57 -3.04
CA GLN A 195 -0.34 -3.67 -2.96
C GLN A 195 0.70 -3.46 -1.86
N ASP A 196 1.35 -2.29 -1.85
CA ASP A 196 2.40 -1.98 -0.85
C ASP A 196 1.83 -1.92 0.57
N SER A 197 0.66 -1.33 0.72
CA SER A 197 -0.03 -1.23 2.02
C SER A 197 -0.48 -2.59 2.54
N GLU A 198 -1.06 -3.42 1.66
CA GLU A 198 -1.47 -4.78 2.00
C GLU A 198 -0.25 -5.66 2.31
N LEU A 199 0.81 -5.55 1.53
CA LEU A 199 2.06 -6.27 1.77
C LEU A 199 2.67 -5.90 3.13
N ALA A 200 2.75 -4.61 3.46
CA ALA A 200 3.22 -4.14 4.77
C ALA A 200 2.36 -4.71 5.91
N LYS A 201 1.03 -4.63 5.78
CA LYS A 201 0.09 -5.18 6.76
C LYS A 201 0.35 -6.68 7.05
N TYR A 202 0.47 -7.51 6.01
CA TYR A 202 0.68 -8.95 6.23
C TYR A 202 2.07 -9.28 6.78
N LYS A 203 3.10 -8.50 6.42
CA LYS A 203 4.44 -8.64 7.04
C LYS A 203 4.39 -8.34 8.53
N GLU A 204 3.79 -7.22 8.93
CA GLU A 204 3.63 -6.84 10.35
C GLU A 204 2.84 -7.88 11.14
N ILE A 205 1.74 -8.40 10.58
CA ILE A 205 0.95 -9.47 11.21
C ILE A 205 1.81 -10.72 11.42
N LYS A 206 2.58 -11.12 10.40
CA LYS A 206 3.45 -12.29 10.48
C LYS A 206 4.52 -12.12 11.54
N ASP A 207 5.24 -11.00 11.52
CA ASP A 207 6.34 -10.72 12.45
C ASP A 207 5.81 -10.65 13.88
N LYS A 208 4.65 -10.03 14.09
CA LYS A 208 3.97 -10.01 15.39
C LYS A 208 3.61 -11.42 15.86
N LEU A 209 3.02 -12.26 14.99
CA LEU A 209 2.68 -13.66 15.34
C LEU A 209 3.91 -14.47 15.71
N LEU A 210 5.00 -14.37 14.95
CA LEU A 210 6.24 -15.07 15.23
C LEU A 210 6.84 -14.64 16.56
N THR A 211 6.94 -13.32 16.80
CA THR A 211 7.43 -12.79 18.08
C THR A 211 6.59 -13.27 19.26
N MET A 212 5.26 -13.23 19.14
CA MET A 212 4.36 -13.72 20.20
C MET A 212 4.55 -15.21 20.48
N LEU A 213 4.78 -16.03 19.43
CA LEU A 213 5.00 -17.47 19.59
C LEU A 213 6.36 -17.79 20.23
N ASP A 214 7.39 -17.01 19.93
CA ASP A 214 8.72 -17.16 20.53
C ASP A 214 8.74 -16.68 21.99
N GLU A 215 7.95 -15.66 22.31
CA GLU A 215 7.86 -15.04 23.64
C GLU A 215 6.58 -15.41 24.39
N GLU A 216 5.97 -16.56 24.10
CA GLU A 216 4.65 -16.94 24.64
C GLU A 216 4.57 -16.86 26.17
N ASP A 217 5.65 -17.21 26.86
CA ASP A 217 5.71 -17.22 28.33
C ASP A 217 5.58 -15.81 28.94
N GLN A 218 5.84 -14.75 28.19
CA GLN A 218 5.74 -13.37 28.63
C GLN A 218 4.29 -12.84 28.59
N TYR A 219 3.39 -13.54 27.90
CA TYR A 219 2.00 -13.13 27.77
C TYR A 219 1.10 -13.84 28.79
N ILE A 220 0.32 -13.08 29.52
CA ILE A 220 -0.84 -13.63 30.23
C ILE A 220 -1.97 -13.93 29.21
N GLU A 221 -2.87 -14.85 29.55
CA GLU A 221 -3.93 -15.28 28.62
C GLU A 221 -4.75 -14.11 28.04
N LYS A 222 -5.14 -13.15 28.86
CA LYS A 222 -5.92 -12.00 28.42
C LYS A 222 -5.16 -11.11 27.41
N GLN A 223 -3.87 -10.90 27.63
CA GLN A 223 -3.04 -10.14 26.66
C GLN A 223 -2.92 -10.90 25.33
N TRP A 224 -2.67 -12.20 25.41
CA TRP A 224 -2.61 -13.08 24.24
C TRP A 224 -3.88 -13.01 23.42
N GLN A 225 -5.03 -13.19 24.06
CA GLN A 225 -6.34 -13.10 23.41
C GLN A 225 -6.59 -11.76 22.73
N SER A 226 -6.24 -10.65 23.42
CA SER A 226 -6.41 -9.30 22.86
C SER A 226 -5.58 -9.07 21.60
N GLU A 227 -4.32 -9.54 21.58
CA GLU A 227 -3.45 -9.41 20.41
C GLU A 227 -3.95 -10.28 19.23
N ILE A 228 -4.35 -11.51 19.50
CA ILE A 228 -4.90 -12.39 18.47
C ILE A 228 -6.22 -11.85 17.90
N LEU A 229 -7.06 -11.24 18.72
CA LEU A 229 -8.29 -10.58 18.25
C LEU A 229 -8.01 -9.45 17.27
N GLN A 230 -6.99 -8.62 17.51
CA GLN A 230 -6.59 -7.58 16.57
C GLN A 230 -6.13 -8.18 15.24
N ILE A 231 -5.32 -9.23 15.29
CA ILE A 231 -4.87 -9.97 14.10
C ILE A 231 -6.06 -10.54 13.33
N LEU A 232 -7.04 -11.13 14.04
CA LEU A 232 -8.25 -11.67 13.40
C LEU A 232 -9.07 -10.60 12.67
N GLN A 233 -9.24 -9.43 13.26
CA GLN A 233 -9.96 -8.32 12.61
C GLN A 233 -9.26 -7.87 11.33
N LEU A 234 -7.92 -7.90 11.28
CA LEU A 234 -7.14 -7.58 10.09
C LEU A 234 -7.18 -8.68 9.02
N LEU A 235 -7.25 -9.96 9.44
CA LEU A 235 -7.29 -11.11 8.53
C LEU A 235 -8.71 -11.42 8.03
N PHE A 236 -9.73 -11.08 8.81
CA PHE A 236 -11.15 -11.34 8.49
C PHE A 236 -11.96 -10.03 8.49
N PRO A 237 -11.80 -9.19 7.46
CA PRO A 237 -12.43 -7.86 7.41
C PRO A 237 -13.96 -7.88 7.35
N LYS A 238 -14.60 -9.04 7.21
CA LYS A 238 -16.05 -9.20 7.35
C LYS A 238 -16.55 -8.83 8.73
N TYR A 239 -15.70 -8.96 9.76
CA TYR A 239 -16.07 -8.64 11.14
C TYR A 239 -15.72 -7.18 11.47
N ILE A 240 -16.73 -6.40 11.77
CA ILE A 240 -16.60 -4.97 12.03
C ILE A 240 -16.51 -4.63 13.53
N ARG A 241 -16.92 -5.56 14.41
CA ARG A 241 -16.86 -5.40 15.87
C ARG A 241 -16.55 -6.72 16.56
N VAL A 242 -15.95 -6.60 17.71
CA VAL A 242 -15.73 -7.68 18.67
C VAL A 242 -16.26 -7.24 20.03
N PHE A 243 -16.98 -8.12 20.70
CA PHE A 243 -17.42 -7.90 22.09
C PHE A 243 -16.84 -9.00 22.97
N GLU A 244 -16.30 -8.60 24.12
CA GLU A 244 -15.71 -9.47 25.13
C GLU A 244 -16.70 -9.79 26.24
N GLU A 245 -16.51 -10.94 26.90
CA GLU A 245 -17.26 -11.34 28.10
C GLU A 245 -18.78 -11.23 27.92
N VAL A 246 -19.28 -11.79 26.82
CA VAL A 246 -20.67 -11.63 26.42
C VAL A 246 -21.60 -12.56 27.24
N PRO A 247 -22.63 -12.04 27.91
CA PRO A 247 -23.57 -12.89 28.61
C PRO A 247 -24.45 -13.65 27.63
N VAL A 248 -24.60 -14.95 27.88
CA VAL A 248 -25.48 -15.85 27.14
C VAL A 248 -26.39 -16.57 28.14
N TYR A 249 -27.69 -16.52 27.91
CA TYR A 249 -28.64 -17.16 28.78
C TYR A 249 -28.65 -18.68 28.58
N ASP A 250 -28.40 -19.41 29.68
CA ASP A 250 -28.56 -20.87 29.77
C ASP A 250 -30.02 -21.21 30.18
N PRO A 251 -30.87 -21.67 29.28
CA PRO A 251 -32.27 -21.91 29.59
C PRO A 251 -32.53 -23.09 30.52
N TYR A 252 -31.56 -24.01 30.63
CA TYR A 252 -31.71 -25.19 31.49
C TYR A 252 -31.41 -24.91 32.94
N ASN A 253 -30.30 -24.18 33.18
CA ASN A 253 -29.91 -23.82 34.53
C ASN A 253 -30.47 -22.46 34.98
N LYS A 254 -31.21 -21.77 34.07
CA LYS A 254 -31.78 -20.43 34.30
C LYS A 254 -30.73 -19.42 34.80
N THR A 255 -29.53 -19.50 34.27
CA THR A 255 -28.39 -18.64 34.62
C THR A 255 -27.76 -18.01 33.38
N ASN A 256 -27.09 -16.89 33.58
CA ASN A 256 -26.24 -16.34 32.54
C ASN A 256 -24.86 -16.98 32.58
N ARG A 257 -24.42 -17.49 31.44
CA ARG A 257 -23.07 -17.89 31.21
C ARG A 257 -22.29 -16.76 30.53
N ARG A 258 -21.00 -16.84 30.46
CA ARG A 258 -20.13 -15.83 29.85
C ARG A 258 -19.38 -16.50 28.70
N LEU A 259 -19.53 -15.92 27.52
CA LEU A 259 -18.78 -16.20 26.32
C LEU A 259 -17.56 -15.28 26.27
N ASP A 260 -16.39 -15.81 25.93
CA ASP A 260 -15.19 -14.98 25.89
C ASP A 260 -15.33 -13.88 24.85
N PHE A 261 -15.65 -14.23 23.61
CA PHE A 261 -15.76 -13.26 22.51
C PHE A 261 -16.88 -13.59 21.55
N ILE A 262 -17.53 -12.55 21.02
CA ILE A 262 -18.35 -12.63 19.81
C ILE A 262 -17.79 -11.67 18.75
N LEU A 263 -17.87 -12.09 17.51
CA LEU A 263 -17.55 -11.32 16.32
C LEU A 263 -18.85 -10.88 15.67
N VAL A 264 -18.91 -9.65 15.18
CA VAL A 264 -20.10 -9.09 14.52
C VAL A 264 -19.76 -8.71 13.10
N ASP A 265 -20.51 -9.23 12.13
CA ASP A 265 -20.33 -8.88 10.72
C ASP A 265 -21.05 -7.57 10.33
N SER A 266 -20.90 -7.14 9.08
CA SER A 266 -21.50 -5.92 8.53
C SER A 266 -23.04 -5.93 8.51
N ASN A 267 -23.68 -7.09 8.67
CA ASN A 267 -25.14 -7.26 8.69
C ASN A 267 -25.69 -7.44 10.11
N GLY A 268 -24.81 -7.40 11.11
CA GLY A 268 -25.16 -7.59 12.51
C GLY A 268 -25.23 -9.05 12.96
N HIS A 269 -24.88 -10.02 12.10
CA HIS A 269 -24.83 -11.43 12.52
C HIS A 269 -23.64 -11.63 13.48
N ILE A 270 -23.88 -12.49 14.47
CA ILE A 270 -22.83 -12.81 15.45
C ILE A 270 -22.26 -14.19 15.20
N ASP A 271 -20.95 -14.31 15.32
CA ASP A 271 -20.19 -15.56 15.39
C ASP A 271 -19.42 -15.62 16.71
N ILE A 272 -19.06 -16.82 17.15
CA ILE A 272 -18.35 -17.05 18.42
C ILE A 272 -16.86 -17.28 18.12
N VAL A 273 -15.97 -16.74 18.97
CA VAL A 273 -14.56 -17.10 18.89
C VAL A 273 -14.03 -17.53 20.24
N GLU A 274 -13.28 -18.61 20.23
CA GLU A 274 -12.54 -19.16 21.35
C GLU A 274 -11.04 -19.12 21.03
N ILE A 275 -10.24 -18.50 21.87
CA ILE A 275 -8.80 -18.35 21.67
C ILE A 275 -8.07 -19.01 22.84
N LYS A 276 -7.27 -20.03 22.55
CA LYS A 276 -6.42 -20.70 23.52
C LYS A 276 -4.95 -20.42 23.22
N ARG A 277 -4.13 -20.32 24.27
CA ARG A 277 -2.67 -20.22 24.11
C ARG A 277 -2.12 -21.45 23.39
N PRO A 278 -1.02 -21.34 22.60
CA PRO A 278 -0.47 -22.47 21.82
C PRO A 278 0.12 -23.57 22.71
N ARG A 279 0.79 -23.23 23.81
CA ARG A 279 1.43 -24.20 24.69
C ARG A 279 0.43 -24.92 25.60
N GLY A 280 0.70 -26.21 25.84
CA GLY A 280 -0.12 -27.05 26.70
C GLY A 280 -1.47 -27.45 26.09
N ASN A 281 -1.80 -26.94 24.91
CA ASN A 281 -3.05 -27.27 24.19
C ASN A 281 -2.74 -28.18 23.02
N ASN A 282 -2.44 -29.46 23.30
CA ASN A 282 -2.28 -30.47 22.29
C ASN A 282 -3.62 -30.70 21.58
N ILE A 283 -3.62 -30.60 20.26
CA ILE A 283 -4.83 -30.67 19.43
C ILE A 283 -5.16 -32.09 19.00
N ILE A 284 -4.14 -32.97 18.93
CA ILE A 284 -4.30 -34.33 18.44
C ILE A 284 -3.43 -35.29 19.26
N THR A 285 -3.87 -36.53 19.43
CA THR A 285 -3.16 -37.53 20.25
C THR A 285 -1.88 -38.02 19.58
N GLU A 286 -0.87 -38.37 20.41
CA GLU A 286 0.33 -39.06 19.96
C GLU A 286 0.02 -40.53 19.64
N ASN A 287 -0.78 -41.15 20.49
CA ASN A 287 -1.14 -42.57 20.35
C ASN A 287 -2.35 -42.70 19.42
N VAL A 288 -2.34 -43.75 18.60
CA VAL A 288 -3.43 -44.07 17.68
C VAL A 288 -4.52 -44.90 18.35
N TYR A 289 -5.75 -44.68 17.93
CA TYR A 289 -6.89 -45.54 18.26
C TYR A 289 -7.48 -46.09 16.94
N ARG A 290 -7.41 -47.41 16.77
CA ARG A 290 -7.84 -48.06 15.50
C ARG A 290 -7.20 -47.41 14.28
N ASP A 291 -5.88 -47.28 14.32
CA ASP A 291 -5.02 -46.72 13.29
C ASP A 291 -5.26 -45.22 12.96
N ASN A 292 -5.98 -44.50 13.84
CA ASN A 292 -6.22 -43.06 13.68
C ASN A 292 -5.78 -42.27 14.90
N HIS A 293 -5.23 -41.08 14.69
CA HIS A 293 -5.07 -40.10 15.75
C HIS A 293 -6.39 -39.42 16.01
N ILE A 294 -6.73 -39.19 17.26
CA ILE A 294 -8.01 -38.59 17.66
C ILE A 294 -7.80 -37.22 18.29
N PRO A 295 -8.84 -36.32 18.28
CA PRO A 295 -8.73 -35.02 18.94
C PRO A 295 -8.38 -35.18 20.42
N MET A 296 -7.48 -34.35 20.90
CA MET A 296 -7.19 -34.27 22.35
C MET A 296 -8.42 -33.73 23.08
N ARG A 297 -8.43 -33.98 24.42
CA ARG A 297 -9.51 -33.56 25.30
C ARG A 297 -9.79 -32.05 25.22
N GLU A 298 -8.72 -31.24 25.12
CA GLU A 298 -8.78 -29.79 25.04
C GLU A 298 -9.50 -29.33 23.78
N LEU A 299 -9.16 -29.87 22.62
CA LEU A 299 -9.84 -29.57 21.37
C LEU A 299 -11.31 -30.01 21.39
N SER A 300 -11.54 -31.27 21.81
CA SER A 300 -12.91 -31.79 21.92
C SER A 300 -13.77 -30.97 22.90
N GLY A 301 -13.17 -30.51 24.00
CA GLY A 301 -13.84 -29.66 25.00
C GLY A 301 -14.19 -28.29 24.46
N SER A 302 -13.26 -27.63 23.73
CA SER A 302 -13.50 -26.33 23.10
C SER A 302 -14.57 -26.41 22.03
N VAL A 303 -14.58 -27.44 21.19
CA VAL A 303 -15.64 -27.67 20.21
C VAL A 303 -17.02 -27.82 20.90
N MET A 304 -17.11 -28.70 21.92
CA MET A 304 -18.34 -28.88 22.66
C MET A 304 -18.82 -27.62 23.39
N GLN A 305 -17.89 -26.82 23.88
CA GLN A 305 -18.21 -25.53 24.51
C GLN A 305 -18.86 -24.56 23.50
N ILE A 306 -18.27 -24.40 22.33
CA ILE A 306 -18.80 -23.54 21.26
C ILE A 306 -20.17 -24.05 20.79
N GLU A 307 -20.31 -25.35 20.46
CA GLU A 307 -21.58 -25.95 20.04
C GLU A 307 -22.68 -25.68 21.07
N LYS A 308 -22.36 -25.79 22.35
CA LYS A 308 -23.30 -25.51 23.45
C LYS A 308 -23.69 -24.04 23.52
N TYR A 309 -22.76 -23.11 23.27
CA TYR A 309 -23.06 -21.70 23.21
C TYR A 309 -23.90 -21.33 21.97
N ILE A 310 -23.61 -21.91 20.80
CA ILE A 310 -24.43 -21.78 19.59
C ILE A 310 -25.86 -22.24 19.88
N TYR A 311 -25.99 -23.40 20.55
CA TYR A 311 -27.30 -23.91 20.93
C TYR A 311 -28.06 -22.95 21.90
N TYR A 312 -27.37 -22.39 22.89
CA TYR A 312 -28.00 -21.42 23.82
C TYR A 312 -28.39 -20.12 23.13
N LEU A 313 -27.55 -19.59 22.25
CA LEU A 313 -27.86 -18.40 21.47
C LEU A 313 -29.10 -18.62 20.58
N ASN A 314 -29.15 -19.73 19.86
CA ASN A 314 -30.32 -20.08 19.02
C ASN A 314 -31.59 -20.25 19.85
N LYS A 315 -31.48 -20.82 21.05
CA LYS A 315 -32.62 -20.93 21.98
C LYS A 315 -33.05 -19.58 22.55
N TRP A 316 -32.14 -18.67 22.76
CA TRP A 316 -32.40 -17.33 23.23
C TRP A 316 -33.07 -16.45 22.16
N GLY A 317 -32.68 -16.65 20.89
CA GLY A 317 -33.36 -16.09 19.71
C GLY A 317 -33.56 -14.58 19.78
N THR A 318 -34.72 -14.11 19.36
CA THR A 318 -35.05 -12.67 19.27
C THR A 318 -34.90 -11.93 20.60
N LYS A 319 -35.19 -12.57 21.73
CA LYS A 319 -34.97 -11.98 23.05
C LYS A 319 -33.49 -11.75 23.34
N GLY A 320 -32.64 -12.64 22.85
CA GLY A 320 -31.18 -12.49 22.90
C GLY A 320 -30.70 -11.33 22.01
N GLU A 321 -31.21 -11.23 20.79
CA GLU A 321 -30.94 -10.15 19.86
C GLU A 321 -31.25 -8.77 20.47
N GLU A 322 -32.45 -8.60 21.02
CA GLU A 322 -32.86 -7.36 21.68
C GLU A 322 -31.95 -7.02 22.88
N THR A 323 -31.68 -8.03 23.73
CA THR A 323 -30.87 -7.86 24.95
C THR A 323 -29.42 -7.44 24.60
N LEU A 324 -28.81 -8.13 23.66
CA LEU A 324 -27.42 -7.85 23.23
C LEU A 324 -27.33 -6.52 22.47
N THR A 325 -28.28 -6.24 21.58
CA THR A 325 -28.35 -4.96 20.86
C THR A 325 -28.44 -3.79 21.85
N LYS A 326 -29.37 -3.87 22.84
CA LYS A 326 -29.50 -2.84 23.85
C LYS A 326 -28.22 -2.66 24.68
N LYS A 327 -27.56 -3.77 25.05
CA LYS A 327 -26.32 -3.74 25.83
C LYS A 327 -25.18 -3.03 25.09
N TYR A 328 -25.06 -3.26 23.79
CA TYR A 328 -23.92 -2.79 23.00
C TYR A 328 -24.24 -1.64 22.03
N ILE A 329 -25.43 -1.03 22.14
CA ILE A 329 -25.92 -0.02 21.20
C ILE A 329 -24.97 1.17 21.01
N ALA A 330 -24.27 1.59 22.05
CA ALA A 330 -23.31 2.70 21.99
C ALA A 330 -22.03 2.36 21.18
N GLN A 331 -21.79 1.08 20.93
CA GLN A 331 -20.60 0.59 20.20
C GLN A 331 -20.95 0.07 18.80
N LEU A 332 -22.24 -0.02 18.48
CA LEU A 332 -22.72 -0.45 17.17
C LEU A 332 -22.84 0.76 16.22
N PRO A 333 -22.65 0.55 14.90
CA PRO A 333 -23.04 1.54 13.91
C PRO A 333 -24.51 1.96 14.06
N SER A 334 -24.82 3.19 13.61
CA SER A 334 -26.20 3.69 13.63
C SER A 334 -27.17 2.70 12.97
N GLU A 335 -28.31 2.45 13.61
CA GLU A 335 -29.39 1.55 13.14
C GLU A 335 -29.04 0.06 13.06
N MET A 336 -27.83 -0.36 13.44
CA MET A 336 -27.46 -1.77 13.45
C MET A 336 -28.06 -2.49 14.65
N THR A 337 -28.63 -3.67 14.39
CA THR A 337 -29.10 -4.60 15.41
C THR A 337 -28.31 -5.90 15.34
N LEU A 338 -28.05 -6.52 16.50
CA LEU A 338 -27.41 -7.83 16.56
C LEU A 338 -28.43 -8.92 16.21
N LYS A 339 -27.98 -9.93 15.44
CA LYS A 339 -28.81 -11.02 14.95
C LYS A 339 -28.19 -12.37 15.33
N ILE A 340 -29.02 -13.26 15.84
CA ILE A 340 -28.66 -14.62 16.21
C ILE A 340 -29.25 -15.56 15.14
N ILE A 341 -28.59 -15.69 14.01
CA ILE A 341 -29.04 -16.52 12.90
C ILE A 341 -27.95 -17.56 12.60
N ASN A 342 -28.11 -18.76 13.13
CA ASN A 342 -27.14 -19.85 12.96
C ASN A 342 -25.67 -19.41 13.17
N PRO A 343 -25.33 -18.89 14.34
CA PRO A 343 -23.94 -18.49 14.60
C PRO A 343 -22.97 -19.63 14.31
N THR A 344 -21.80 -19.29 13.77
CA THR A 344 -20.70 -20.24 13.61
C THR A 344 -19.63 -19.99 14.68
N GLY A 345 -18.79 -20.99 14.92
CA GLY A 345 -17.67 -20.89 15.85
C GLY A 345 -16.34 -20.81 15.13
N LEU A 346 -15.41 -20.11 15.75
CA LEU A 346 -14.00 -20.07 15.38
C LEU A 346 -13.17 -20.48 16.60
N ILE A 347 -12.33 -21.50 16.47
CA ILE A 347 -11.35 -21.89 17.49
C ILE A 347 -9.97 -21.58 16.97
N ILE A 348 -9.17 -20.87 17.77
CA ILE A 348 -7.76 -20.68 17.53
C ILE A 348 -6.99 -21.35 18.65
N MET A 349 -6.26 -22.42 18.32
CA MET A 349 -5.50 -23.17 19.30
C MET A 349 -4.45 -24.07 18.65
N GLY A 350 -3.40 -24.37 19.43
CA GLY A 350 -2.42 -25.39 19.10
C GLY A 350 -1.44 -25.01 17.99
N ARG A 351 -0.44 -25.87 17.87
CA ARG A 351 0.66 -25.76 16.89
C ARG A 351 0.73 -27.05 16.07
N GLU A 352 1.23 -26.92 14.83
CA GLU A 352 1.43 -28.05 13.91
C GLU A 352 2.91 -28.41 13.70
N ASN A 353 3.82 -27.57 14.17
CA ASN A 353 5.26 -27.69 13.91
C ASN A 353 5.91 -29.01 14.36
N ASP A 354 5.36 -29.66 15.38
CA ASP A 354 5.89 -30.91 15.94
C ASP A 354 5.04 -32.14 15.56
N LEU A 355 4.05 -31.98 14.68
CA LEU A 355 3.18 -33.08 14.28
C LEU A 355 3.78 -33.89 13.13
N THR A 356 3.60 -35.22 13.21
CA THR A 356 3.95 -36.13 12.11
C THR A 356 3.00 -35.99 10.93
N ALA A 357 3.42 -36.46 9.76
CA ALA A 357 2.57 -36.42 8.54
C ALA A 357 1.21 -37.17 8.74
N SER A 358 1.21 -38.25 9.53
CA SER A 358 -0.02 -38.98 9.87
C SER A 358 -0.95 -38.12 10.75
N GLN A 359 -0.39 -37.47 11.79
CA GLN A 359 -1.15 -36.58 12.66
C GLN A 359 -1.71 -35.39 11.92
N LEU A 360 -0.94 -34.77 10.99
CA LEU A 360 -1.42 -33.67 10.15
C LEU A 360 -2.59 -34.12 9.26
N SER A 361 -2.49 -35.31 8.65
CA SER A 361 -3.58 -35.88 7.83
C SER A 361 -4.85 -36.07 8.64
N ASP A 362 -4.75 -36.66 9.83
CA ASP A 362 -5.88 -36.90 10.71
C ASP A 362 -6.47 -35.59 11.25
N LEU A 363 -5.61 -34.62 11.56
CA LEU A 363 -6.03 -33.28 12.00
C LEU A 363 -6.86 -32.56 10.91
N GLU A 364 -6.45 -32.64 9.65
CA GLU A 364 -7.22 -32.08 8.54
C GLU A 364 -8.61 -32.73 8.40
N ILE A 365 -8.70 -34.04 8.61
CA ILE A 365 -9.99 -34.75 8.63
C ILE A 365 -10.86 -34.23 9.78
N ILE A 366 -10.27 -34.03 10.96
CA ILE A 366 -10.97 -33.49 12.14
C ILE A 366 -11.45 -32.05 11.86
N LYS A 367 -10.58 -31.16 11.36
CA LYS A 367 -10.94 -29.79 10.99
C LYS A 367 -12.12 -29.79 10.00
N ARG A 368 -12.07 -30.62 8.96
CA ARG A 368 -13.13 -30.72 7.94
C ARG A 368 -14.44 -31.27 8.49
N LYS A 369 -14.39 -32.19 9.44
CA LYS A 369 -15.59 -32.73 10.09
C LYS A 369 -16.40 -31.62 10.77
N TYR A 370 -15.75 -30.67 11.42
CA TYR A 370 -16.42 -29.61 12.18
C TYR A 370 -16.69 -28.34 11.38
N ARG A 371 -16.11 -28.18 10.19
CA ARG A 371 -16.03 -26.92 9.42
C ARG A 371 -17.37 -26.19 9.20
N ASN A 372 -18.48 -26.91 9.15
CA ASN A 372 -19.79 -26.30 8.94
C ASN A 372 -20.36 -25.63 10.21
N ILE A 373 -19.81 -25.90 11.37
CA ILE A 373 -20.25 -25.41 12.68
C ILE A 373 -19.14 -24.63 13.36
N VAL A 374 -17.90 -25.20 13.32
CA VAL A 374 -16.73 -24.62 13.97
C VAL A 374 -15.52 -24.70 13.02
N ASP A 375 -14.92 -23.55 12.71
CA ASP A 375 -13.66 -23.50 11.99
C ASP A 375 -12.51 -23.58 13.01
N ILE A 376 -11.66 -24.61 12.87
CA ILE A 376 -10.51 -24.85 13.76
C ILE A 376 -9.26 -24.36 13.02
N ILE A 377 -8.61 -23.36 13.57
CA ILE A 377 -7.41 -22.72 13.01
C ILE A 377 -6.26 -22.89 14.01
N THR A 378 -5.14 -23.42 13.55
CA THR A 378 -3.90 -23.44 14.34
C THR A 378 -3.13 -22.14 14.18
N TYR A 379 -2.16 -21.86 15.05
CA TYR A 379 -1.28 -20.71 14.87
C TYR A 379 -0.40 -20.85 13.62
N ASP A 380 -0.08 -22.07 13.23
CA ASP A 380 0.66 -22.36 11.99
C ASP A 380 -0.21 -22.10 10.74
N ASP A 381 -1.52 -22.34 10.81
CA ASP A 381 -2.48 -21.92 9.76
C ASP A 381 -2.49 -20.39 9.60
N LEU A 382 -2.48 -19.63 10.70
CA LEU A 382 -2.45 -18.16 10.62
C LEU A 382 -1.16 -17.67 9.95
N ILE A 383 -0.01 -18.23 10.30
CA ILE A 383 1.28 -17.92 9.68
C ILE A 383 1.26 -18.31 8.20
N SER A 384 0.76 -19.48 7.85
CA SER A 384 0.67 -19.95 6.47
C SER A 384 -0.23 -19.05 5.62
N ARG A 385 -1.38 -18.65 6.14
CA ARG A 385 -2.29 -17.68 5.47
C ARG A 385 -1.60 -16.35 5.22
N THR A 386 -0.90 -15.79 6.20
CA THR A 386 -0.15 -14.53 6.03
C THR A 386 0.98 -14.67 5.02
N ASN A 387 1.71 -15.79 5.01
CA ASN A 387 2.75 -16.06 4.01
C ASN A 387 2.19 -16.12 2.59
N LEU A 388 1.08 -16.82 2.39
CA LEU A 388 0.41 -16.90 1.08
C LEU A 388 -0.08 -15.53 0.60
N MET A 389 -0.58 -14.69 1.51
CA MET A 389 -0.98 -13.32 1.16
C MET A 389 0.22 -12.45 0.81
N ILE A 390 1.35 -12.56 1.54
CA ILE A 390 2.60 -11.89 1.18
C ILE A 390 3.07 -12.32 -0.22
N GLN A 391 3.09 -13.62 -0.51
CA GLN A 391 3.46 -14.13 -1.84
C GLN A 391 2.55 -13.57 -2.94
N LYS A 392 1.22 -13.56 -2.72
CA LYS A 392 0.25 -13.01 -3.67
C LYS A 392 0.51 -11.55 -4.03
N PHE A 393 0.99 -10.75 -3.09
CA PHE A 393 1.28 -9.34 -3.30
C PHE A 393 2.75 -9.06 -3.70
N THR A 394 3.59 -10.10 -3.79
CA THR A 394 5.00 -9.98 -4.22
C THR A 394 5.18 -10.43 -5.68
N LEU A 395 4.26 -11.25 -6.20
CA LEU A 395 4.19 -11.70 -7.60
C LEU A 395 3.54 -10.61 -8.47
#